data_2e8877b31d565185dbd612bd5842357d
#
_entry.id   2e8877b31d565185dbd612bd5842357d
#
_cell.length_a   1.000
_cell.length_b   1.000
_cell.length_c   1.000
_cell.angle_alpha   90.00
_cell.angle_beta   90.00
_cell.angle_gamma   90.00
#
_symmetry.space_group_name_H-M   'P 1'
#
loop_
_entity.id
_entity.type
_entity.pdbx_description
1 polymer ?
#
loop_
_entity_poly.entity_id
_entity_poly.type
_entity_poly.pdbx_seq_one_letter_code
_entity_poly.pdbx_strand_id
1 'polypeptide(L)'
;MKIWFRCAFVLCLLALPATAAFARKHAAPTAPGRYTDWDGEMDELEVVSTFKLADYKGVVVETFDTSSTPLPEKGDNTYGPVQYALAHATLPFTDGLAGQLHTPVAAGEPRKTGEAGELRVRGKVTEMDPGSQAARYWAGFGAGAARTEITGEVVDGETGAVLLRFKQQRRSGVGSLGGNYGELLDRNLITIGEDLGNVLRHF
;
A
#
# COMPACT_ATOMS: atom_id res chain seq x y z
N MET A 1 -20.56 25.66 74.97
CA MET A 1 -21.35 25.42 73.75
C MET A 1 -20.47 25.70 72.56
N LYS A 2 -19.83 24.67 71.98
CA LYS A 2 -18.86 24.81 70.86
C LYS A 2 -19.47 24.18 69.62
N ILE A 3 -19.77 25.01 68.62
CA ILE A 3 -20.34 24.62 67.34
C ILE A 3 -19.16 24.38 66.36
N TRP A 4 -19.02 23.13 65.89
CA TRP A 4 -18.04 22.75 64.89
C TRP A 4 -18.67 22.82 63.50
N PHE A 5 -18.20 23.74 62.65
CA PHE A 5 -18.52 23.79 61.23
C PHE A 5 -17.60 22.79 60.47
N ARG A 6 -18.17 21.78 59.88
CA ARG A 6 -17.51 20.88 58.95
C ARG A 6 -17.74 21.41 57.54
N CYS A 7 -16.72 22.02 56.94
CA CYS A 7 -16.69 22.30 55.49
C CYS A 7 -16.43 21.01 54.72
N ALA A 8 -17.43 20.52 54.01
CA ALA A 8 -17.26 19.44 53.02
C ALA A 8 -16.79 20.05 51.71
N PHE A 9 -15.54 19.80 51.30
CA PHE A 9 -15.03 20.12 49.98
C PHE A 9 -15.52 19.06 48.99
N VAL A 10 -16.47 19.44 48.12
CA VAL A 10 -16.89 18.60 47.00
C VAL A 10 -15.93 18.85 45.86
N LEU A 11 -15.05 17.91 45.59
CA LEU A 11 -14.13 17.94 44.46
C LEU A 11 -14.89 17.44 43.20
N CYS A 12 -15.42 18.36 42.40
CA CYS A 12 -15.98 18.05 41.10
C CYS A 12 -14.82 17.72 40.14
N LEU A 13 -14.55 16.42 39.90
CA LEU A 13 -13.72 15.97 38.79
C LEU A 13 -14.48 16.20 37.48
N LEU A 14 -14.14 17.25 36.75
CA LEU A 14 -14.53 17.43 35.36
C LEU A 14 -13.76 16.44 34.51
N ALA A 15 -14.38 15.30 34.22
CA ALA A 15 -13.90 14.38 33.19
C ALA A 15 -14.15 15.03 31.82
N LEU A 16 -13.10 15.62 31.24
CA LEU A 16 -13.10 16.04 29.83
C LEU A 16 -13.17 14.76 28.96
N PRO A 17 -14.14 14.63 28.06
CA PRO A 17 -14.11 13.54 27.10
C PRO A 17 -12.89 13.75 26.18
N ALA A 18 -11.92 12.86 26.26
CA ALA A 18 -10.87 12.75 25.25
C ALA A 18 -11.54 12.32 23.94
N THR A 19 -11.92 13.30 23.12
CA THR A 19 -12.28 13.03 21.73
C THR A 19 -11.04 12.54 21.04
N ALA A 20 -10.93 11.21 20.87
CA ALA A 20 -9.96 10.62 19.98
C ALA A 20 -10.22 11.22 18.59
N ALA A 21 -9.36 12.15 18.20
CA ALA A 21 -9.32 12.63 16.84
C ALA A 21 -8.81 11.46 15.99
N PHE A 22 -9.74 10.65 15.48
CA PHE A 22 -9.44 9.76 14.37
C PHE A 22 -8.98 10.67 13.24
N ALA A 23 -7.69 10.60 12.89
CA ALA A 23 -7.18 11.23 11.71
C ALA A 23 -8.04 10.74 10.54
N ARG A 24 -8.89 11.61 9.99
CA ARG A 24 -9.64 11.31 8.79
C ARG A 24 -8.61 11.23 7.68
N LYS A 25 -8.35 10.04 7.17
CA LYS A 25 -7.62 9.89 5.92
C LYS A 25 -8.31 10.78 4.88
N HIS A 26 -7.55 11.65 4.25
CA HIS A 26 -8.10 12.52 3.22
C HIS A 26 -8.53 11.66 2.03
N ALA A 27 -9.69 11.98 1.44
CA ALA A 27 -10.12 11.33 0.20
C ALA A 27 -9.05 11.50 -0.88
N ALA A 28 -8.85 10.48 -1.70
CA ALA A 28 -7.89 10.56 -2.79
C ALA A 28 -8.26 11.71 -3.74
N PRO A 29 -7.27 12.49 -4.21
CA PRO A 29 -7.51 13.54 -5.19
C PRO A 29 -7.92 12.93 -6.53
N THR A 30 -9.00 13.43 -7.12
CA THR A 30 -9.54 12.95 -8.41
C THR A 30 -9.38 13.96 -9.55
N ALA A 31 -8.94 15.19 -9.25
CA ALA A 31 -8.65 16.18 -10.27
C ALA A 31 -7.30 15.92 -10.92
N PRO A 32 -7.12 16.19 -12.23
CA PRO A 32 -5.82 16.07 -12.89
C PRO A 32 -4.75 16.90 -12.16
N GLY A 33 -3.58 16.28 -11.92
CA GLY A 33 -2.48 16.89 -11.17
C GLY A 33 -1.54 15.85 -10.59
N ARG A 34 -0.39 16.31 -10.07
CA ARG A 34 0.58 15.49 -9.36
C ARG A 34 0.50 15.79 -7.86
N TYR A 35 0.38 14.74 -7.08
CA TYR A 35 0.19 14.78 -5.65
C TYR A 35 1.31 13.99 -4.97
N THR A 36 2.12 14.71 -4.23
CA THR A 36 3.14 14.22 -3.30
C THR A 36 2.83 14.84 -1.95
N ASP A 37 3.25 14.26 -0.87
CA ASP A 37 3.06 14.82 0.48
C ASP A 37 1.59 15.14 0.85
N TRP A 38 0.65 14.48 0.18
CA TRP A 38 -0.75 14.52 0.57
C TRP A 38 -1.01 13.44 1.63
N ASP A 39 -1.77 13.74 2.64
CA ASP A 39 -2.04 12.86 3.79
C ASP A 39 -2.89 11.62 3.37
N GLY A 40 -2.48 10.96 2.28
CA GLY A 40 -3.15 9.86 1.62
C GLY A 40 -2.41 8.53 1.70
N GLU A 41 -2.89 7.55 0.95
CA GLU A 41 -2.40 6.18 1.02
C GLU A 41 -1.25 5.89 0.06
N MET A 42 -1.02 6.76 -0.93
CA MET A 42 0.05 6.65 -1.92
C MET A 42 1.14 7.69 -1.70
N ASP A 43 2.40 7.30 -1.83
CA ASP A 43 3.54 8.21 -1.72
C ASP A 43 3.55 9.26 -2.85
N GLU A 44 3.27 8.81 -4.09
CA GLU A 44 3.09 9.69 -5.25
C GLU A 44 1.88 9.23 -6.06
N LEU A 45 1.03 10.17 -6.42
CA LEU A 45 -0.10 9.96 -7.32
C LEU A 45 -0.14 11.07 -8.37
N GLU A 46 -0.21 10.70 -9.64
CA GLU A 46 -0.49 11.62 -10.74
C GLU A 46 -1.82 11.22 -11.38
N VAL A 47 -2.81 12.09 -11.28
CA VAL A 47 -4.07 11.97 -12.02
C VAL A 47 -3.84 12.60 -13.39
N VAL A 48 -3.76 11.78 -14.43
CA VAL A 48 -3.54 12.24 -15.81
C VAL A 48 -4.87 12.64 -16.45
N SER A 49 -5.90 11.81 -16.22
CA SER A 49 -7.25 12.04 -16.72
C SER A 49 -8.29 11.55 -15.73
N THR A 50 -9.39 12.25 -15.63
CA THR A 50 -10.54 11.80 -14.82
C THR A 50 -11.27 10.65 -15.49
N PHE A 51 -11.75 9.72 -14.69
CA PHE A 51 -12.57 8.58 -15.14
C PHE A 51 -13.53 8.20 -14.01
N LYS A 52 -14.40 7.22 -14.27
CA LYS A 52 -15.24 6.61 -13.24
C LYS A 52 -14.98 5.11 -13.23
N LEU A 53 -14.60 4.58 -12.07
CA LEU A 53 -14.39 3.14 -11.92
C LEU A 53 -15.63 2.33 -12.33
N ALA A 54 -16.82 2.87 -12.10
CA ALA A 54 -18.08 2.24 -12.47
C ALA A 54 -18.30 2.07 -13.98
N ASP A 55 -17.53 2.76 -14.83
CA ASP A 55 -17.60 2.61 -16.30
C ASP A 55 -16.84 1.34 -16.77
N TYR A 56 -16.11 0.69 -15.87
CA TYR A 56 -15.30 -0.50 -16.15
C TYR A 56 -15.94 -1.76 -15.56
N LYS A 57 -15.92 -2.86 -16.34
CA LYS A 57 -16.46 -4.17 -15.97
C LYS A 57 -15.50 -4.99 -15.11
N GLY A 58 -14.21 -4.67 -15.17
CA GLY A 58 -13.16 -5.37 -14.47
C GLY A 58 -11.85 -4.60 -14.46
N VAL A 59 -10.97 -5.02 -13.55
CA VAL A 59 -9.60 -4.53 -13.44
C VAL A 59 -8.65 -5.70 -13.68
N VAL A 60 -7.70 -5.56 -14.58
CA VAL A 60 -6.65 -6.55 -14.85
C VAL A 60 -5.32 -6.00 -14.39
N VAL A 61 -4.66 -6.72 -13.50
CA VAL A 61 -3.28 -6.42 -13.09
C VAL A 61 -2.34 -7.21 -13.98
N GLU A 62 -1.59 -6.52 -14.83
CA GLU A 62 -0.58 -7.14 -15.69
C GLU A 62 0.60 -7.66 -14.87
N THR A 63 1.23 -8.73 -15.33
CA THR A 63 2.48 -9.22 -14.74
C THR A 63 3.49 -8.09 -14.63
N PHE A 64 3.96 -7.82 -13.41
CA PHE A 64 4.90 -6.73 -13.16
C PHE A 64 6.27 -6.99 -13.78
N ASP A 65 6.88 -5.95 -14.32
CA ASP A 65 8.28 -5.98 -14.72
C ASP A 65 9.18 -5.97 -13.48
N THR A 66 9.98 -7.03 -13.34
CA THR A 66 10.96 -7.19 -12.25
C THR A 66 12.39 -7.24 -12.78
N SER A 67 12.60 -7.05 -14.08
CA SER A 67 13.89 -7.25 -14.75
C SER A 67 15.00 -6.31 -14.26
N SER A 68 14.62 -5.13 -13.78
CA SER A 68 15.55 -4.11 -13.27
C SER A 68 15.67 -4.09 -11.74
N THR A 69 14.93 -4.95 -11.03
CA THR A 69 14.95 -4.98 -9.57
C THR A 69 16.26 -5.57 -9.06
N PRO A 70 17.01 -4.89 -8.19
CA PRO A 70 18.23 -5.45 -7.63
C PRO A 70 17.95 -6.73 -6.83
N LEU A 71 18.78 -7.74 -7.02
CA LEU A 71 18.77 -8.97 -6.24
C LEU A 71 19.90 -8.95 -5.19
N PRO A 72 19.72 -9.57 -4.03
CA PRO A 72 20.80 -9.87 -3.11
C PRO A 72 21.92 -10.69 -3.79
N GLU A 73 23.08 -10.77 -3.17
CA GLU A 73 24.15 -11.66 -3.66
C GLU A 73 23.71 -13.13 -3.63
N LYS A 74 24.13 -13.93 -4.61
CA LYS A 74 23.71 -15.35 -4.72
C LYS A 74 24.04 -16.21 -3.49
N GLY A 75 25.01 -15.80 -2.67
CA GLY A 75 25.35 -16.48 -1.43
C GLY A 75 24.56 -16.01 -0.20
N ASP A 76 23.76 -14.98 -0.34
CA ASP A 76 22.92 -14.46 0.73
C ASP A 76 21.70 -15.36 0.95
N ASN A 77 21.34 -15.57 2.22
CA ASN A 77 20.17 -16.37 2.60
C ASN A 77 18.83 -15.75 2.18
N THR A 78 18.83 -14.48 1.79
CA THR A 78 17.67 -13.76 1.28
C THR A 78 17.51 -13.85 -0.24
N TYR A 79 18.53 -14.31 -0.97
CA TYR A 79 18.49 -14.42 -2.44
C TYR A 79 17.30 -15.22 -2.94
N GLY A 80 17.13 -16.45 -2.44
CA GLY A 80 16.02 -17.33 -2.84
C GLY A 80 14.63 -16.74 -2.53
N PRO A 81 14.38 -16.28 -1.29
CA PRO A 81 13.13 -15.62 -0.94
C PRO A 81 12.80 -14.39 -1.80
N VAL A 82 13.76 -13.52 -2.09
CA VAL A 82 13.54 -12.34 -2.95
C VAL A 82 13.27 -12.75 -4.39
N GLN A 83 14.04 -13.68 -4.94
CA GLN A 83 13.81 -14.18 -6.30
C GLN A 83 12.42 -14.78 -6.44
N TYR A 84 11.97 -15.56 -5.46
CA TYR A 84 10.63 -16.13 -5.45
C TYR A 84 9.55 -15.04 -5.37
N ALA A 85 9.69 -14.09 -4.45
CA ALA A 85 8.73 -12.99 -4.28
C ALA A 85 8.62 -12.14 -5.55
N LEU A 86 9.74 -11.84 -6.23
CA LEU A 86 9.74 -11.12 -7.50
C LEU A 86 9.00 -11.88 -8.61
N ALA A 87 9.24 -13.20 -8.72
CA ALA A 87 8.56 -14.02 -9.72
C ALA A 87 7.04 -14.10 -9.54
N HIS A 88 6.54 -13.85 -8.32
CA HIS A 88 5.13 -13.95 -7.96
C HIS A 88 4.51 -12.61 -7.52
N ALA A 89 5.22 -11.49 -7.66
CA ALA A 89 4.84 -10.20 -7.09
C ALA A 89 3.43 -9.72 -7.48
N THR A 90 2.97 -10.07 -8.66
CA THR A 90 1.66 -9.66 -9.18
C THR A 90 0.50 -10.25 -8.38
N LEU A 91 0.60 -11.50 -7.90
CA LEU A 91 -0.51 -12.18 -7.24
C LEU A 91 -0.90 -11.54 -5.89
N PRO A 92 0.01 -11.40 -4.91
CA PRO A 92 -0.34 -10.76 -3.64
C PRO A 92 -0.78 -9.30 -3.81
N PHE A 93 -0.22 -8.55 -4.76
CA PHE A 93 -0.72 -7.22 -5.08
C PHE A 93 -2.17 -7.27 -5.61
N THR A 94 -2.47 -8.21 -6.52
CA THR A 94 -3.82 -8.39 -7.06
C THR A 94 -4.82 -8.73 -5.96
N ASP A 95 -4.45 -9.58 -5.01
CA ASP A 95 -5.27 -9.96 -3.87
C ASP A 95 -5.59 -8.75 -2.98
N GLY A 96 -4.57 -7.92 -2.69
CA GLY A 96 -4.76 -6.67 -1.95
C GLY A 96 -5.70 -5.70 -2.65
N LEU A 97 -5.52 -5.50 -3.95
CA LEU A 97 -6.38 -4.65 -4.76
C LEU A 97 -7.82 -5.17 -4.81
N ALA A 98 -8.01 -6.47 -5.01
CA ALA A 98 -9.32 -7.12 -5.05
C ALA A 98 -10.08 -6.99 -3.73
N GLY A 99 -9.36 -7.01 -2.61
CA GLY A 99 -9.94 -6.83 -1.28
C GLY A 99 -10.57 -5.45 -1.05
N GLN A 100 -10.22 -4.45 -1.87
CA GLN A 100 -10.71 -3.08 -1.72
C GLN A 100 -11.78 -2.69 -2.74
N LEU A 101 -11.95 -3.44 -3.83
CA LEU A 101 -12.85 -3.09 -4.91
C LEU A 101 -14.07 -4.03 -4.97
N HIS A 102 -15.21 -3.48 -5.39
CA HIS A 102 -16.38 -4.29 -5.76
C HIS A 102 -16.32 -4.76 -7.21
N THR A 103 -15.57 -4.06 -8.05
CA THR A 103 -15.30 -4.44 -9.43
C THR A 103 -14.41 -5.67 -9.45
N PRO A 104 -14.68 -6.70 -10.28
CA PRO A 104 -13.83 -7.88 -10.39
C PRO A 104 -12.38 -7.51 -10.72
N VAL A 105 -11.42 -8.13 -10.02
CA VAL A 105 -9.99 -7.94 -10.24
C VAL A 105 -9.35 -9.29 -10.56
N ALA A 106 -8.48 -9.33 -11.55
CA ALA A 106 -7.74 -10.53 -11.92
C ALA A 106 -6.29 -10.19 -12.33
N ALA A 107 -5.38 -11.12 -12.12
CA ALA A 107 -4.05 -11.05 -12.72
C ALA A 107 -4.12 -11.48 -14.19
N GLY A 108 -3.30 -10.88 -15.03
CA GLY A 108 -3.25 -11.21 -16.46
C GLY A 108 -1.92 -10.87 -17.11
N GLU A 109 -1.72 -11.39 -18.31
CA GLU A 109 -0.52 -11.12 -19.08
C GLU A 109 -0.56 -9.72 -19.72
N PRO A 110 0.61 -9.07 -19.92
CA PRO A 110 0.70 -7.80 -20.64
C PRO A 110 0.14 -7.92 -22.05
N ARG A 111 -0.73 -6.97 -22.43
CA ARG A 111 -1.33 -6.89 -23.76
C ARG A 111 -1.14 -5.51 -24.34
N LYS A 112 -1.00 -5.42 -25.67
CA LYS A 112 -0.89 -4.11 -26.36
C LYS A 112 -2.18 -3.31 -26.30
N THR A 113 -3.32 -3.99 -26.43
CA THR A 113 -4.67 -3.45 -26.28
C THR A 113 -5.48 -4.41 -25.43
N GLY A 114 -6.31 -3.88 -24.55
CA GLY A 114 -7.23 -4.65 -23.75
C GLY A 114 -8.60 -4.74 -24.42
N GLU A 115 -9.57 -5.17 -23.63
CA GLU A 115 -10.98 -5.23 -24.04
C GLU A 115 -11.71 -3.96 -23.59
N ALA A 116 -12.75 -3.58 -24.33
CA ALA A 116 -13.63 -2.48 -23.96
C ALA A 116 -14.25 -2.71 -22.58
N GLY A 117 -14.14 -1.70 -21.72
CA GLY A 117 -14.60 -1.75 -20.36
C GLY A 117 -13.63 -2.46 -19.40
N GLU A 118 -12.40 -2.69 -19.76
CA GLU A 118 -11.33 -3.19 -18.91
C GLU A 118 -10.44 -2.03 -18.44
N LEU A 119 -10.22 -1.92 -17.13
CA LEU A 119 -9.19 -1.07 -16.54
C LEU A 119 -7.94 -1.91 -16.32
N ARG A 120 -6.77 -1.43 -16.68
CA ARG A 120 -5.53 -2.21 -16.58
C ARG A 120 -4.52 -1.52 -15.67
N VAL A 121 -3.94 -2.30 -14.77
CA VAL A 121 -2.84 -1.87 -13.90
C VAL A 121 -1.56 -2.52 -14.41
N ARG A 122 -0.58 -1.71 -14.79
CA ARG A 122 0.73 -2.17 -15.21
C ARG A 122 1.82 -1.46 -14.41
N GLY A 123 2.94 -2.12 -14.17
CA GLY A 123 3.99 -1.52 -13.36
C GLY A 123 5.24 -2.36 -13.29
N LYS A 124 6.16 -1.86 -12.51
CA LYS A 124 7.42 -2.53 -12.20
C LYS A 124 7.71 -2.47 -10.71
N VAL A 125 8.33 -3.52 -10.21
CA VAL A 125 8.93 -3.54 -8.87
C VAL A 125 10.29 -2.86 -8.98
N THR A 126 10.47 -1.73 -8.28
CA THR A 126 11.71 -0.95 -8.30
C THR A 126 12.64 -1.26 -7.13
N GLU A 127 12.07 -1.71 -6.01
CA GLU A 127 12.80 -2.15 -4.83
C GLU A 127 12.12 -3.37 -4.21
N MET A 128 12.92 -4.37 -3.84
CA MET A 128 12.48 -5.50 -3.02
C MET A 128 13.61 -5.92 -2.09
N ASP A 129 13.65 -5.28 -0.92
CA ASP A 129 14.64 -5.52 0.13
C ASP A 129 13.99 -6.31 1.27
N PRO A 130 14.44 -7.53 1.57
CA PRO A 130 13.90 -8.34 2.67
C PRO A 130 14.32 -7.82 4.04
N GLY A 131 15.19 -6.81 4.10
CA GLY A 131 15.77 -6.30 5.31
C GLY A 131 16.81 -7.25 5.93
N SER A 132 17.37 -6.87 7.06
CA SER A 132 18.40 -7.64 7.77
C SER A 132 17.90 -8.19 9.11
N GLN A 133 17.99 -9.51 9.31
CA GLN A 133 17.67 -10.12 10.61
C GLN A 133 18.62 -9.63 11.70
N ALA A 134 19.92 -9.48 11.40
CA ALA A 134 20.90 -9.00 12.36
C ALA A 134 20.62 -7.55 12.76
N ALA A 135 20.33 -6.67 11.81
CA ALA A 135 19.97 -5.29 12.12
C ALA A 135 18.69 -5.20 12.98
N ARG A 136 17.69 -6.07 12.73
CA ARG A 136 16.47 -6.15 13.55
C ARG A 136 16.75 -6.54 15.00
N TYR A 137 17.67 -7.47 15.22
CA TYR A 137 18.00 -7.96 16.56
C TYR A 137 18.83 -6.95 17.37
N TRP A 138 19.80 -6.25 16.73
CA TRP A 138 20.78 -5.41 17.42
C TRP A 138 20.42 -3.94 17.50
N ALA A 139 19.71 -3.39 16.52
CA ALA A 139 19.49 -1.94 16.39
C ALA A 139 18.09 -1.47 16.83
N GLY A 140 17.20 -2.36 17.24
CA GLY A 140 15.87 -2.00 17.75
C GLY A 140 14.85 -1.62 16.65
N PHE A 141 13.76 -1.00 17.08
CA PHE A 141 12.57 -0.74 16.26
C PHE A 141 12.87 -0.06 14.92
N GLY A 142 12.47 -0.73 13.82
CA GLY A 142 12.54 -0.21 12.45
C GLY A 142 13.84 -0.47 11.68
N ALA A 143 14.93 -0.87 12.33
CA ALA A 143 16.15 -1.29 11.65
C ALA A 143 15.96 -2.67 11.00
N GLY A 144 16.32 -2.80 9.71
CA GLY A 144 16.19 -4.06 8.97
C GLY A 144 14.77 -4.44 8.59
N ALA A 145 13.84 -3.49 8.50
CA ALA A 145 12.51 -3.72 7.95
C ALA A 145 12.58 -4.13 6.47
N ALA A 146 11.72 -5.05 6.07
CA ALA A 146 11.54 -5.37 4.65
C ALA A 146 10.91 -4.17 3.93
N ARG A 147 11.35 -3.91 2.69
CA ARG A 147 10.86 -2.82 1.84
C ARG A 147 10.47 -3.36 0.48
N THR A 148 9.38 -2.83 -0.05
CA THR A 148 8.97 -3.07 -1.42
C THR A 148 8.46 -1.78 -2.01
N GLU A 149 8.93 -1.43 -3.21
CA GLU A 149 8.48 -0.25 -3.95
C GLU A 149 7.98 -0.68 -5.33
N ILE A 150 6.82 -0.16 -5.71
CA ILE A 150 6.22 -0.33 -7.04
C ILE A 150 5.99 1.04 -7.64
N THR A 151 6.33 1.19 -8.91
CA THR A 151 5.88 2.27 -9.77
C THR A 151 4.97 1.71 -10.84
N GLY A 152 3.84 2.36 -11.11
CA GLY A 152 2.88 1.83 -12.06
C GLY A 152 1.97 2.87 -12.68
N GLU A 153 1.14 2.38 -13.58
CA GLU A 153 0.12 3.15 -14.30
C GLU A 153 -1.20 2.39 -14.27
N VAL A 154 -2.28 3.14 -14.20
CA VAL A 154 -3.62 2.65 -14.47
C VAL A 154 -4.02 3.18 -15.84
N VAL A 155 -4.38 2.30 -16.73
CA VAL A 155 -4.68 2.64 -18.12
C VAL A 155 -6.06 2.15 -18.53
N ASP A 156 -6.69 2.88 -19.41
CA ASP A 156 -7.89 2.44 -20.13
C ASP A 156 -7.52 1.28 -21.06
N GLY A 157 -8.16 0.13 -20.90
CA GLY A 157 -7.81 -1.08 -21.64
C GLY A 157 -8.11 -1.00 -23.13
N GLU A 158 -9.12 -0.26 -23.53
CA GLU A 158 -9.52 -0.13 -24.93
C GLU A 158 -8.59 0.81 -25.69
N THR A 159 -8.31 1.98 -25.13
CA THR A 159 -7.54 3.04 -25.78
C THR A 159 -6.04 3.00 -25.47
N GLY A 160 -5.66 2.36 -24.35
CA GLY A 160 -4.31 2.40 -23.82
C GLY A 160 -3.94 3.75 -23.17
N ALA A 161 -4.90 4.66 -23.02
CA ALA A 161 -4.66 5.96 -22.41
C ALA A 161 -4.31 5.81 -20.93
N VAL A 162 -3.27 6.51 -20.48
CA VAL A 162 -2.89 6.55 -19.07
C VAL A 162 -3.88 7.44 -18.33
N LEU A 163 -4.49 6.91 -17.29
CA LEU A 163 -5.44 7.59 -16.41
C LEU A 163 -4.77 8.05 -15.11
N LEU A 164 -3.98 7.15 -14.50
CA LEU A 164 -3.20 7.44 -13.30
C LEU A 164 -1.76 6.95 -13.47
N ARG A 165 -0.83 7.61 -12.77
CA ARG A 165 0.48 7.06 -12.43
C ARG A 165 0.65 7.06 -10.93
N PHE A 166 1.33 6.06 -10.39
CA PHE A 166 1.55 5.95 -8.97
C PHE A 166 2.95 5.45 -8.64
N LYS A 167 3.40 5.82 -7.46
CA LYS A 167 4.55 5.23 -6.79
C LYS A 167 4.17 4.95 -5.35
N GLN A 168 4.50 3.75 -4.88
CA GLN A 168 4.21 3.34 -3.52
C GLN A 168 5.31 2.47 -2.96
N GLN A 169 5.79 2.83 -1.78
CA GLN A 169 6.70 2.02 -0.98
C GLN A 169 6.02 1.57 0.29
N ARG A 170 6.16 0.31 0.63
CA ARG A 170 5.74 -0.23 1.93
C ARG A 170 6.91 -0.87 2.67
N ARG A 171 6.83 -0.77 3.99
CA ARG A 171 7.83 -1.33 4.92
C ARG A 171 7.11 -2.20 5.93
N SER A 172 7.53 -3.46 6.00
CA SER A 172 7.05 -4.38 7.04
C SER A 172 8.15 -4.62 8.06
N GLY A 173 7.90 -4.19 9.29
CA GLY A 173 8.69 -4.59 10.45
C GLY A 173 8.22 -5.94 10.97
N VAL A 174 9.15 -6.77 11.42
CA VAL A 174 8.81 -7.96 12.20
C VAL A 174 8.52 -7.50 13.62
N GLY A 175 7.40 -7.93 14.18
CA GLY A 175 7.23 -7.93 15.63
C GLY A 175 8.36 -8.76 16.28
N SER A 176 8.51 -8.69 17.60
CA SER A 176 9.61 -9.29 18.38
C SER A 176 9.81 -10.80 18.19
N LEU A 177 9.00 -11.49 17.43
CA LEU A 177 8.99 -12.95 17.27
C LEU A 177 9.55 -13.47 15.92
N GLY A 178 10.12 -12.59 15.09
CA GLY A 178 10.63 -13.01 13.79
C GLY A 178 9.51 -13.25 12.73
N GLY A 179 9.84 -13.20 11.47
CA GLY A 179 8.95 -13.52 10.35
C GLY A 179 9.77 -14.07 9.20
N ASN A 180 9.13 -14.90 8.36
CA ASN A 180 9.72 -15.37 7.13
C ASN A 180 9.86 -14.17 6.17
N TYR A 181 11.00 -14.05 5.50
CA TYR A 181 11.27 -12.98 4.53
C TYR A 181 10.18 -12.90 3.44
N GLY A 182 9.74 -14.04 2.92
CA GLY A 182 8.69 -14.12 1.92
C GLY A 182 7.37 -13.50 2.41
N GLU A 183 6.93 -13.87 3.62
CA GLU A 183 5.69 -13.34 4.21
C GLU A 183 5.70 -11.81 4.39
N LEU A 184 6.87 -11.24 4.69
CA LEU A 184 7.01 -9.78 4.83
C LEU A 184 6.91 -9.08 3.47
N LEU A 185 7.54 -9.65 2.44
CA LEU A 185 7.50 -9.12 1.09
C LEU A 185 6.09 -9.23 0.50
N ASP A 186 5.42 -10.38 0.68
CA ASP A 186 4.03 -10.58 0.25
C ASP A 186 3.08 -9.61 0.95
N ARG A 187 3.25 -9.39 2.26
CA ARG A 187 2.46 -8.39 3.01
C ARG A 187 2.64 -6.98 2.47
N ASN A 188 3.86 -6.58 2.12
CA ASN A 188 4.10 -5.29 1.50
C ASN A 188 3.36 -5.17 0.16
N LEU A 189 3.41 -6.21 -0.68
CA LEU A 189 2.72 -6.25 -1.96
C LEU A 189 1.20 -6.18 -1.80
N ILE A 190 0.62 -6.95 -0.87
CA ILE A 190 -0.80 -6.89 -0.53
C ILE A 190 -1.17 -5.45 -0.12
N THR A 191 -0.40 -4.86 0.80
CA THR A 191 -0.70 -3.51 1.29
C THR A 191 -0.60 -2.46 0.19
N ILE A 192 0.38 -2.57 -0.75
CA ILE A 192 0.45 -1.66 -1.90
C ILE A 192 -0.78 -1.82 -2.81
N GLY A 193 -1.26 -3.06 -3.00
CA GLY A 193 -2.50 -3.32 -3.73
C GLY A 193 -3.73 -2.71 -3.04
N GLU A 194 -3.82 -2.84 -1.71
CA GLU A 194 -4.86 -2.21 -0.89
C GLU A 194 -4.85 -0.69 -1.02
N ASP A 195 -3.65 -0.07 -0.99
CA ASP A 195 -3.50 1.38 -1.13
C ASP A 195 -4.02 1.87 -2.48
N LEU A 196 -3.66 1.18 -3.58
CA LEU A 196 -4.18 1.52 -4.90
C LEU A 196 -5.69 1.32 -4.97
N GLY A 197 -6.22 0.24 -4.39
CA GLY A 197 -7.65 -0.01 -4.33
C GLY A 197 -8.40 1.11 -3.58
N ASN A 198 -7.83 1.57 -2.47
CA ASN A 198 -8.37 2.69 -1.72
C ASN A 198 -8.41 3.99 -2.54
N VAL A 199 -7.38 4.24 -3.36
CA VAL A 199 -7.38 5.38 -4.29
C VAL A 199 -8.46 5.21 -5.37
N LEU A 200 -8.52 4.05 -6.03
CA LEU A 200 -9.45 3.80 -7.14
C LEU A 200 -10.93 3.90 -6.75
N ARG A 201 -11.28 3.62 -5.50
CA ARG A 201 -12.66 3.77 -5.00
C ARG A 201 -13.19 5.21 -5.03
N HIS A 202 -12.33 6.20 -5.20
CA HIS A 202 -12.72 7.61 -5.27
C HIS A 202 -13.01 8.08 -6.70
N PHE A 203 -12.73 7.24 -7.68
CA PHE A 203 -13.03 7.47 -9.08
C PHE A 203 -14.29 6.70 -9.49
#